data_5e47d7507db446363607eb613de3e307
#
_entry.id   5e47d7507db446363607eb613de3e307
#
_cell.length_a   1.000
_cell.length_b   1.000
_cell.length_c   1.000
_cell.angle_alpha   90.00
_cell.angle_beta   90.00
_cell.angle_gamma   90.00
#
_symmetry.space_group_name_H-M   'P 1'
#
loop_
_entity.id
_entity.type
_entity.pdbx_description
1 polymer ?
#
loop_
_entity_poly.entity_id
_entity_poly.type
_entity_poly.pdbx_seq_one_letter_code
_entity_poly.pdbx_strand_id
1 'polypeptide(L)'
;KNGHENPWNLDFFGVGNENWECGGNMIPDFYANESRRYQTYVRNYHPDHPIHKVCCGANVDDYEWTSEVLKTTHNHCLKELHGNMDGLSLHYYVHPEGWEIKGSATDFDDKVWYKSLNKALFMETLIERHGHIMDEYDPEKKIGMIVDEWGAWYTVEPGTNPGFLYQQNTMRDALIAGITLNIF
;
A
#
# COMPACT_ATOMS: atom_id res chain seq x y z
N LYS A 1 6.64 30.28 13.30
CA LYS A 1 7.19 30.12 11.94
C LYS A 1 8.11 28.90 11.96
N ASN A 2 7.94 28.02 10.99
CA ASN A 2 8.66 26.74 10.90
C ASN A 2 10.05 26.85 10.22
N GLY A 3 10.54 28.07 9.93
CA GLY A 3 11.83 28.30 9.27
C GLY A 3 11.83 28.13 7.76
N HIS A 4 10.65 27.93 7.13
CA HIS A 4 10.49 27.78 5.70
C HIS A 4 9.67 28.95 5.15
N GLU A 5 10.17 29.64 4.11
CA GLU A 5 9.51 30.83 3.56
C GLU A 5 8.33 30.48 2.64
N ASN A 6 8.51 29.46 1.83
CA ASN A 6 7.51 29.00 0.87
C ASN A 6 6.64 27.87 1.45
N PRO A 7 5.42 27.66 0.96
CA PRO A 7 4.64 26.47 1.30
C PRO A 7 5.36 25.20 0.81
N TRP A 8 5.12 24.08 1.49
CA TRP A 8 5.59 22.78 1.04
C TRP A 8 4.77 22.35 -0.18
N ASN A 9 5.44 21.77 -1.18
CA ASN A 9 4.75 21.10 -2.27
C ASN A 9 4.26 19.74 -1.78
N LEU A 10 3.05 19.39 -2.17
CA LEU A 10 2.47 18.08 -1.96
C LEU A 10 2.40 17.37 -3.31
N ASP A 11 3.24 16.37 -3.52
CA ASP A 11 3.33 15.66 -4.79
C ASP A 11 2.32 14.50 -4.85
N PHE A 12 2.08 13.81 -3.73
CA PHE A 12 1.18 12.67 -3.65
C PHE A 12 0.11 12.89 -2.57
N PHE A 13 -1.10 12.43 -2.85
CA PHE A 13 -2.22 12.48 -1.91
C PHE A 13 -2.97 11.16 -1.89
N GLY A 14 -2.97 10.47 -0.75
CA GLY A 14 -3.74 9.25 -0.54
C GLY A 14 -5.22 9.54 -0.38
N VAL A 15 -6.05 8.91 -1.19
CA VAL A 15 -7.51 8.98 -1.11
C VAL A 15 -8.03 7.74 -0.41
N GLY A 16 -7.82 7.68 0.88
CA GLY A 16 -8.10 6.53 1.75
C GLY A 16 -6.83 5.79 2.16
N ASN A 17 -6.97 4.90 3.12
CA ASN A 17 -5.94 3.98 3.61
C ASN A 17 -6.62 2.76 4.23
N GLU A 18 -6.22 1.55 3.80
CA GLU A 18 -6.76 0.28 4.33
C GLU A 18 -8.29 0.24 4.46
N ASN A 19 -8.97 0.75 3.43
CA ASN A 19 -10.43 0.89 3.46
C ASN A 19 -11.18 -0.45 3.53
N TRP A 20 -10.50 -1.54 3.21
CA TRP A 20 -10.98 -2.91 3.38
C TRP A 20 -11.04 -3.35 4.86
N GLU A 21 -10.34 -2.69 5.78
CA GLU A 21 -10.33 -2.96 7.22
C GLU A 21 -10.49 -1.67 8.04
N CYS A 22 -9.41 -1.22 8.70
CA CYS A 22 -9.44 -0.11 9.66
C CYS A 22 -9.81 1.24 9.05
N GLY A 23 -9.59 1.42 7.77
CA GLY A 23 -9.95 2.63 7.02
C GLY A 23 -11.41 2.71 6.60
N GLY A 24 -12.28 1.78 7.03
CA GLY A 24 -13.70 1.91 6.73
C GLY A 24 -14.49 0.61 6.59
N ASN A 25 -13.83 -0.55 6.62
CA ASN A 25 -14.46 -1.86 6.44
C ASN A 25 -15.37 -1.93 5.20
N MET A 26 -14.86 -1.45 4.08
CA MET A 26 -15.60 -1.28 2.83
C MET A 26 -15.38 -2.49 1.91
N ILE A 27 -16.36 -2.74 1.04
CA ILE A 27 -16.16 -3.58 -0.14
C ILE A 27 -15.52 -2.74 -1.27
N PRO A 28 -14.78 -3.35 -2.21
CA PRO A 28 -13.98 -2.61 -3.20
C PRO A 28 -14.82 -1.69 -4.11
N ASP A 29 -16.01 -2.10 -4.52
CA ASP A 29 -16.91 -1.28 -5.35
C ASP A 29 -17.38 -0.02 -4.59
N PHE A 30 -17.75 -0.17 -3.32
CA PHE A 30 -18.15 0.97 -2.50
C PHE A 30 -16.98 1.94 -2.29
N TYR A 31 -15.80 1.41 -1.94
CA TYR A 31 -14.59 2.21 -1.83
C TYR A 31 -14.29 2.98 -3.13
N ALA A 32 -14.31 2.29 -4.27
CA ALA A 32 -14.03 2.91 -5.57
C ALA A 32 -14.97 4.08 -5.88
N ASN A 33 -16.26 3.96 -5.55
CA ASN A 33 -17.22 5.04 -5.71
C ASN A 33 -16.97 6.19 -4.74
N GLU A 34 -16.64 5.92 -3.48
CA GLU A 34 -16.28 6.95 -2.51
C GLU A 34 -14.95 7.64 -2.89
N SER A 35 -13.94 6.90 -3.32
CA SER A 35 -12.67 7.49 -3.76
C SER A 35 -12.87 8.45 -4.93
N ARG A 36 -13.69 8.09 -5.93
CA ARG A 36 -14.07 8.97 -7.04
C ARG A 36 -14.74 10.24 -6.56
N ARG A 37 -15.60 10.12 -5.57
CA ARG A 37 -16.29 11.28 -4.96
C ARG A 37 -15.32 12.18 -4.24
N TYR A 38 -14.47 11.64 -3.37
CA TYR A 38 -13.54 12.43 -2.55
C TYR A 38 -12.41 13.04 -3.37
N GLN A 39 -11.83 12.33 -4.32
CA GLN A 39 -10.78 12.90 -5.17
C GLN A 39 -11.22 14.12 -6.00
N THR A 40 -12.52 14.28 -6.24
CA THR A 40 -13.08 15.46 -6.89
C THR A 40 -12.77 16.76 -6.13
N TYR A 41 -12.59 16.65 -4.82
CA TYR A 41 -12.27 17.78 -3.95
C TYR A 41 -10.76 18.01 -3.76
N VAL A 42 -9.93 17.07 -4.18
CA VAL A 42 -8.47 17.21 -4.19
C VAL A 42 -8.07 18.00 -5.43
N ARG A 43 -7.74 19.27 -5.24
CA ARG A 43 -7.47 20.22 -6.33
C ARG A 43 -5.99 20.57 -6.42
N ASN A 44 -5.50 20.71 -7.62
CA ASN A 44 -4.19 21.30 -7.89
C ASN A 44 -4.28 22.82 -7.69
N TYR A 45 -3.68 23.31 -6.63
CA TYR A 45 -3.61 24.75 -6.35
C TYR A 45 -2.38 25.40 -7.00
N HIS A 46 -1.41 24.61 -7.40
CA HIS A 46 -0.21 25.09 -8.08
C HIS A 46 -0.12 24.44 -9.48
N PRO A 47 -0.16 25.25 -10.56
CA PRO A 47 -0.20 24.71 -11.93
C PRO A 47 1.02 23.87 -12.30
N ASP A 48 2.20 24.26 -11.79
CA ASP A 48 3.47 23.62 -12.10
C ASP A 48 3.79 22.41 -11.18
N HIS A 49 2.93 22.13 -10.20
CA HIS A 49 3.07 21.05 -9.23
C HIS A 49 1.74 20.31 -9.06
N PRO A 50 1.37 19.44 -10.01
CA PRO A 50 0.14 18.66 -9.91
C PRO A 50 0.24 17.65 -8.77
N ILE A 51 -0.87 17.46 -8.06
CA ILE A 51 -0.98 16.45 -7.01
C ILE A 51 -1.35 15.11 -7.66
N HIS A 52 -0.52 14.10 -7.46
CA HIS A 52 -0.82 12.73 -7.84
C HIS A 52 -1.72 12.06 -6.80
N LYS A 53 -2.86 11.53 -7.24
CA LYS A 53 -3.87 10.91 -6.38
C LYS A 53 -3.66 9.42 -6.32
N VAL A 54 -3.43 8.92 -5.12
CA VAL A 54 -3.22 7.49 -4.86
C VAL A 54 -4.47 6.91 -4.22
N CYS A 55 -5.08 5.93 -4.88
CA CYS A 55 -6.21 5.20 -4.32
C CYS A 55 -5.73 4.05 -3.43
N CYS A 56 -6.52 3.72 -2.40
CA CYS A 56 -6.27 2.57 -1.56
C CYS A 56 -6.37 1.28 -2.40
N GLY A 57 -5.25 0.60 -2.50
CA GLY A 57 -5.15 -0.69 -3.17
C GLY A 57 -5.25 -1.85 -2.18
N ALA A 58 -4.80 -3.01 -2.61
CA ALA A 58 -5.02 -4.28 -1.95
C ALA A 58 -4.15 -4.50 -0.71
N ASN A 59 -4.65 -5.34 0.18
CA ASN A 59 -3.86 -6.02 1.18
C ASN A 59 -3.31 -7.33 0.60
N VAL A 60 -2.00 -7.47 0.57
CA VAL A 60 -1.31 -8.69 0.12
C VAL A 60 -1.84 -9.18 -1.24
N ASP A 61 -2.41 -10.36 -1.30
CA ASP A 61 -2.89 -11.04 -2.50
C ASP A 61 -4.42 -10.93 -2.73
N ASP A 62 -5.03 -9.87 -2.22
CA ASP A 62 -6.41 -9.55 -2.53
C ASP A 62 -6.52 -8.98 -3.97
N TYR A 63 -6.37 -9.86 -4.93
CA TYR A 63 -6.46 -9.53 -6.35
C TYR A 63 -7.86 -9.07 -6.78
N GLU A 64 -8.89 -9.51 -6.06
CA GLU A 64 -10.27 -9.08 -6.29
C GLU A 64 -10.43 -7.59 -5.97
N TRP A 65 -9.85 -7.11 -4.85
CA TRP A 65 -9.84 -5.69 -4.52
C TRP A 65 -9.24 -4.86 -5.67
N THR A 66 -8.06 -5.24 -6.15
CA THR A 66 -7.40 -4.53 -7.25
C THR A 66 -8.26 -4.50 -8.51
N SER A 67 -8.80 -5.65 -8.91
CA SER A 67 -9.65 -5.75 -10.10
C SER A 67 -10.93 -4.94 -10.00
N GLU A 68 -11.68 -5.05 -8.90
CA GLU A 68 -12.97 -4.36 -8.74
C GLU A 68 -12.80 -2.84 -8.57
N VAL A 69 -11.75 -2.38 -7.88
CA VAL A 69 -11.45 -0.94 -7.79
C VAL A 69 -11.17 -0.37 -9.18
N LEU A 70 -10.31 -1.01 -9.96
CA LEU A 70 -9.98 -0.56 -11.31
C LEU A 70 -11.19 -0.63 -12.25
N LYS A 71 -11.92 -1.72 -12.24
CA LYS A 71 -13.13 -1.90 -13.04
C LYS A 71 -14.16 -0.81 -12.77
N THR A 72 -14.43 -0.51 -11.49
CA THR A 72 -15.39 0.50 -11.09
C THR A 72 -14.94 1.91 -11.47
N THR A 73 -13.65 2.22 -11.35
CA THR A 73 -13.11 3.54 -11.69
C THR A 73 -12.99 3.76 -13.20
N HIS A 74 -12.70 2.72 -14.00
CA HIS A 74 -12.44 2.82 -15.44
C HIS A 74 -13.67 2.60 -16.32
N ASN A 75 -14.71 1.95 -15.83
CA ASN A 75 -15.94 1.68 -16.63
C ASN A 75 -16.91 2.86 -16.73
N HIS A 76 -16.52 4.04 -16.27
CA HIS A 76 -17.39 5.20 -16.30
C HIS A 76 -17.21 6.02 -17.59
N CYS A 77 -18.34 6.47 -18.18
CA CYS A 77 -18.34 7.23 -19.43
C CYS A 77 -17.61 8.60 -19.34
N LEU A 78 -17.41 9.12 -18.14
CA LEU A 78 -16.73 10.38 -17.87
C LEU A 78 -15.37 10.16 -17.18
N LYS A 79 -14.72 9.03 -17.44
CA LYS A 79 -13.43 8.69 -16.80
C LYS A 79 -12.34 9.76 -16.96
N GLU A 80 -12.36 10.51 -18.06
CA GLU A 80 -11.42 11.61 -18.29
C GLU A 80 -11.64 12.81 -17.35
N LEU A 81 -12.85 12.96 -16.83
CA LEU A 81 -13.23 14.04 -15.91
C LEU A 81 -13.27 13.58 -14.45
N HIS A 82 -13.64 12.32 -14.24
CA HIS A 82 -13.90 11.78 -12.92
C HIS A 82 -13.34 10.36 -12.80
N GLY A 83 -12.76 10.04 -11.66
CA GLY A 83 -12.31 8.72 -11.35
C GLY A 83 -10.86 8.42 -11.69
N ASN A 84 -10.13 9.39 -12.20
CA ASN A 84 -8.72 9.21 -12.48
C ASN A 84 -7.92 9.12 -11.19
N MET A 85 -7.12 8.06 -11.10
CA MET A 85 -6.07 7.92 -10.11
C MET A 85 -4.72 7.93 -10.83
N ASP A 86 -3.69 8.41 -10.17
CA ASP A 86 -2.31 8.38 -10.65
C ASP A 86 -1.55 7.20 -10.05
N GLY A 87 -2.09 6.62 -8.97
CA GLY A 87 -1.51 5.46 -8.31
C GLY A 87 -2.55 4.62 -7.59
N LEU A 88 -2.23 3.33 -7.43
CA LEU A 88 -2.96 2.37 -6.62
C LEU A 88 -2.00 1.77 -5.60
N SER A 89 -2.36 1.82 -4.31
CA SER A 89 -1.46 1.36 -3.26
C SER A 89 -1.41 -0.16 -3.14
N LEU A 90 -0.39 -0.67 -2.48
CA LEU A 90 -0.26 -2.08 -2.13
C LEU A 90 0.42 -2.19 -0.76
N HIS A 91 -0.18 -2.94 0.15
CA HIS A 91 0.36 -3.20 1.47
C HIS A 91 0.79 -4.66 1.60
N TYR A 92 1.99 -4.87 2.13
CA TYR A 92 2.49 -6.20 2.45
C TYR A 92 3.43 -6.19 3.65
N TYR A 93 3.05 -6.87 4.72
CA TYR A 93 3.90 -7.10 5.88
C TYR A 93 4.32 -8.57 5.99
N VAL A 94 5.59 -8.78 6.24
CA VAL A 94 6.13 -10.11 6.58
C VAL A 94 5.76 -10.44 8.01
N HIS A 95 4.92 -11.46 8.18
CA HIS A 95 4.59 -12.07 9.46
C HIS A 95 5.25 -13.47 9.50
N PRO A 96 6.37 -13.66 10.20
CA PRO A 96 7.12 -14.93 10.15
C PRO A 96 6.27 -16.16 10.46
N GLU A 97 5.43 -16.08 11.48
CA GLU A 97 4.60 -17.18 11.93
C GLU A 97 3.11 -17.07 11.51
N GLY A 98 2.78 -16.10 10.64
CA GLY A 98 1.42 -15.83 10.17
C GLY A 98 0.74 -14.70 10.94
N TRP A 99 -0.50 -14.38 10.55
CA TRP A 99 -1.22 -13.23 11.09
C TRP A 99 -1.51 -13.34 12.60
N GLU A 100 -1.97 -14.50 13.04
CA GLU A 100 -2.43 -14.71 14.42
C GLU A 100 -1.29 -14.61 15.45
N ILE A 101 -0.15 -15.21 15.14
CA ILE A 101 1.00 -15.30 16.06
C ILE A 101 2.05 -14.24 15.74
N LYS A 102 2.25 -13.91 14.48
CA LYS A 102 3.27 -13.02 13.91
C LYS A 102 4.72 -13.47 14.17
N GLY A 103 5.04 -13.96 15.35
CA GLY A 103 6.37 -14.36 15.76
C GLY A 103 7.13 -13.29 16.53
N SER A 104 8.18 -13.68 17.26
CA SER A 104 8.99 -12.76 18.03
C SER A 104 9.89 -11.90 17.13
N ALA A 105 10.07 -10.64 17.53
CA ALA A 105 10.99 -9.72 16.88
C ALA A 105 12.46 -10.09 17.15
N THR A 106 12.80 -10.64 18.32
CA THR A 106 14.18 -10.84 18.79
C THR A 106 14.51 -12.28 19.18
N ASP A 107 13.53 -13.08 19.59
CA ASP A 107 13.70 -14.48 20.00
C ASP A 107 13.22 -15.42 18.89
N PHE A 108 14.10 -15.83 18.00
CA PHE A 108 13.82 -16.67 16.85
C PHE A 108 15.04 -17.53 16.46
N ASP A 109 14.77 -18.71 15.94
CA ASP A 109 15.77 -19.63 15.43
C ASP A 109 16.11 -19.40 13.94
N ASP A 110 17.06 -20.17 13.42
CA ASP A 110 17.46 -20.11 12.01
C ASP A 110 16.30 -20.42 11.05
N LYS A 111 15.39 -21.30 11.45
CA LYS A 111 14.23 -21.65 10.62
C LYS A 111 13.31 -20.45 10.42
N VAL A 112 13.01 -19.72 11.49
CA VAL A 112 12.19 -18.51 11.44
C VAL A 112 12.92 -17.39 10.70
N TRP A 113 14.24 -17.30 10.85
CA TRP A 113 15.09 -16.40 10.07
C TRP A 113 14.89 -16.61 8.56
N TYR A 114 15.17 -17.82 8.05
CA TYR A 114 15.04 -18.10 6.62
C TYR A 114 13.60 -18.02 6.12
N LYS A 115 12.62 -18.40 6.94
CA LYS A 115 11.19 -18.25 6.62
C LYS A 115 10.82 -16.79 6.40
N SER A 116 11.35 -15.89 7.22
CA SER A 116 11.11 -14.44 7.09
C SER A 116 11.69 -13.90 5.77
N LEU A 117 12.92 -14.28 5.42
CA LEU A 117 13.56 -13.86 4.17
C LEU A 117 12.82 -14.39 2.94
N ASN A 118 12.38 -15.66 2.97
CA ASN A 118 11.57 -16.23 1.90
C ASN A 118 10.22 -15.53 1.74
N LYS A 119 9.60 -15.11 2.83
CA LYS A 119 8.37 -14.31 2.76
C LYS A 119 8.61 -12.93 2.14
N ALA A 120 9.76 -12.31 2.38
CA ALA A 120 10.10 -11.03 1.74
C ALA A 120 10.15 -11.15 0.20
N LEU A 121 10.61 -12.28 -0.35
CA LEU A 121 10.62 -12.56 -1.79
C LEU A 121 9.21 -12.61 -2.41
N PHE A 122 8.18 -12.85 -1.61
CA PHE A 122 6.80 -12.87 -2.11
C PHE A 122 6.34 -11.52 -2.66
N MET A 123 6.99 -10.42 -2.29
CA MET A 123 6.73 -9.09 -2.84
C MET A 123 6.83 -9.08 -4.37
N GLU A 124 7.80 -9.78 -4.97
CA GLU A 124 7.94 -9.89 -6.43
C GLU A 124 6.66 -10.46 -7.07
N THR A 125 6.16 -11.57 -6.53
CA THR A 125 4.92 -12.19 -7.00
C THR A 125 3.71 -11.26 -6.86
N LEU A 126 3.64 -10.49 -5.76
CA LEU A 126 2.55 -9.53 -5.55
C LEU A 126 2.58 -8.42 -6.60
N ILE A 127 3.75 -7.82 -6.81
CA ILE A 127 3.94 -6.75 -7.82
C ILE A 127 3.58 -7.27 -9.21
N GLU A 128 4.07 -8.45 -9.60
CA GLU A 128 3.77 -9.03 -10.90
C GLU A 128 2.27 -9.28 -11.11
N ARG A 129 1.60 -9.90 -10.13
CA ARG A 129 0.20 -10.27 -10.26
C ARG A 129 -0.74 -9.07 -10.22
N HIS A 130 -0.54 -8.15 -9.28
CA HIS A 130 -1.31 -6.90 -9.26
C HIS A 130 -1.03 -6.06 -10.51
N GLY A 131 0.23 -6.01 -10.94
CA GLY A 131 0.62 -5.32 -12.17
C GLY A 131 -0.07 -5.87 -13.41
N HIS A 132 -0.20 -7.19 -13.56
CA HIS A 132 -0.96 -7.79 -14.66
C HIS A 132 -2.43 -7.38 -14.65
N ILE A 133 -3.06 -7.33 -13.48
CA ILE A 133 -4.45 -6.86 -13.37
C ILE A 133 -4.55 -5.37 -13.74
N MET A 134 -3.60 -4.56 -13.27
CA MET A 134 -3.55 -3.13 -13.62
C MET A 134 -3.40 -2.93 -15.13
N ASP A 135 -2.55 -3.71 -15.79
CA ASP A 135 -2.33 -3.65 -17.25
C ASP A 135 -3.59 -3.98 -18.07
N GLU A 136 -4.52 -4.79 -17.53
CA GLU A 136 -5.81 -5.06 -18.19
C GLU A 136 -6.72 -3.82 -18.28
N TYR A 137 -6.66 -2.96 -17.27
CA TYR A 137 -7.50 -1.74 -17.20
C TYR A 137 -6.75 -0.49 -17.67
N ASP A 138 -5.43 -0.45 -17.53
CA ASP A 138 -4.54 0.65 -17.91
C ASP A 138 -3.39 0.14 -18.81
N PRO A 139 -3.67 -0.24 -20.06
CA PRO A 139 -2.65 -0.74 -20.97
C PRO A 139 -1.57 0.31 -21.33
N GLU A 140 -1.86 1.57 -21.10
CA GLU A 140 -0.90 2.67 -21.30
C GLU A 140 0.01 2.89 -20.07
N LYS A 141 -0.20 2.15 -18.98
CA LYS A 141 0.60 2.19 -17.75
C LYS A 141 0.74 3.58 -17.13
N LYS A 142 -0.35 4.31 -17.09
CA LYS A 142 -0.42 5.65 -16.50
C LYS A 142 -0.61 5.61 -14.99
N ILE A 143 -1.17 4.51 -14.47
CA ILE A 143 -1.41 4.30 -13.04
C ILE A 143 -0.19 3.59 -12.45
N GLY A 144 0.52 4.27 -11.54
CA GLY A 144 1.64 3.67 -10.83
C GLY A 144 1.18 2.72 -9.71
N MET A 145 1.92 1.64 -9.48
CA MET A 145 1.78 0.86 -8.26
C MET A 145 2.59 1.54 -7.16
N ILE A 146 1.96 1.82 -6.03
CA ILE A 146 2.58 2.50 -4.89
C ILE A 146 2.62 1.54 -3.70
N VAL A 147 3.77 0.94 -3.44
CA VAL A 147 3.95 0.10 -2.25
C VAL A 147 4.25 1.02 -1.07
N ASP A 148 3.22 1.53 -0.43
CA ASP A 148 3.31 2.57 0.60
C ASP A 148 3.33 2.02 2.03
N GLU A 149 2.97 0.74 2.22
CA GLU A 149 3.16 0.04 3.50
C GLU A 149 3.80 -1.34 3.29
N TRP A 150 4.98 -1.55 3.88
CA TRP A 150 5.70 -2.80 3.77
C TRP A 150 6.73 -2.98 4.88
N GLY A 151 7.26 -4.18 5.02
CA GLY A 151 8.28 -4.51 6.01
C GLY A 151 7.91 -5.73 6.83
N ALA A 152 8.29 -5.75 8.11
CA ALA A 152 7.98 -6.83 9.02
C ALA A 152 7.12 -6.34 10.19
N TRP A 153 6.24 -7.21 10.69
CA TRP A 153 5.38 -6.92 11.82
C TRP A 153 5.33 -8.13 12.76
N TYR A 154 5.64 -7.89 14.03
CA TYR A 154 5.85 -8.93 15.03
C TYR A 154 4.81 -8.89 16.15
N THR A 155 4.79 -9.97 16.93
CA THR A 155 4.01 -10.03 18.17
C THR A 155 4.48 -8.94 19.12
N VAL A 156 3.53 -8.19 19.68
CA VAL A 156 3.83 -7.13 20.66
C VAL A 156 4.39 -7.72 21.94
N GLU A 157 5.35 -7.01 22.53
CA GLU A 157 5.93 -7.35 23.82
C GLU A 157 5.31 -6.52 24.95
N PRO A 158 5.37 -6.99 26.21
CA PRO A 158 4.86 -6.23 27.33
C PRO A 158 5.45 -4.81 27.41
N GLY A 159 4.58 -3.81 27.53
CA GLY A 159 4.99 -2.41 27.60
C GLY A 159 5.12 -1.73 26.22
N THR A 160 4.88 -2.42 25.12
CA THR A 160 4.84 -1.83 23.78
C THR A 160 3.69 -0.84 23.64
N ASN A 161 3.95 0.29 23.02
CA ASN A 161 2.95 1.29 22.66
C ASN A 161 3.16 1.74 21.20
N PRO A 162 2.17 1.58 20.31
CA PRO A 162 0.83 1.00 20.55
C PRO A 162 0.88 -0.51 20.80
N GLY A 163 -0.11 -1.03 21.51
CA GLY A 163 -0.18 -2.43 21.93
C GLY A 163 -0.55 -3.43 20.83
N PHE A 164 -0.62 -3.03 19.58
CA PHE A 164 -0.95 -3.87 18.43
C PHE A 164 0.15 -3.93 17.36
N LEU A 165 1.11 -3.01 17.38
CA LEU A 165 2.19 -2.91 16.40
C LEU A 165 3.54 -2.96 17.09
N TYR A 166 4.38 -3.91 16.70
CA TYR A 166 5.73 -4.03 17.21
C TYR A 166 6.72 -4.35 16.10
N GLN A 167 7.74 -3.50 15.98
CA GLN A 167 8.85 -3.63 15.06
C GLN A 167 10.14 -3.34 15.83
N GLN A 168 10.92 -4.37 16.11
CA GLN A 168 12.26 -4.23 16.68
C GLN A 168 13.26 -4.57 15.57
N ASN A 169 13.91 -3.55 15.03
CA ASN A 169 14.82 -3.70 13.91
C ASN A 169 16.06 -4.52 14.29
N THR A 170 16.16 -5.70 13.70
CA THR A 170 17.30 -6.60 13.81
C THR A 170 18.00 -6.71 12.44
N MET A 171 19.08 -7.49 12.36
CA MET A 171 19.73 -7.82 11.07
C MET A 171 18.76 -8.54 10.13
N ARG A 172 17.82 -9.33 10.66
CA ARG A 172 16.76 -9.98 9.86
C ARG A 172 15.91 -8.93 9.13
N ASP A 173 15.52 -7.88 9.83
CA ASP A 173 14.70 -6.80 9.26
C ASP A 173 15.47 -6.01 8.21
N ALA A 174 16.75 -5.77 8.43
CA ALA A 174 17.61 -5.13 7.45
C ALA A 174 17.72 -5.95 6.15
N LEU A 175 17.80 -7.28 6.26
CA LEU A 175 17.81 -8.17 5.09
C LEU A 175 16.44 -8.25 4.41
N ILE A 176 15.33 -8.29 5.16
CA ILE A 176 13.97 -8.19 4.61
C ILE A 176 13.85 -6.89 3.78
N ALA A 177 14.25 -5.77 4.37
CA ALA A 177 14.23 -4.49 3.66
C ALA A 177 15.12 -4.49 2.42
N GLY A 178 16.33 -5.03 2.52
CA GLY A 178 17.26 -5.14 1.39
C GLY A 178 16.72 -6.01 0.25
N ILE A 179 16.07 -7.13 0.55
CA ILE A 179 15.41 -7.99 -0.43
C ILE A 179 14.28 -7.21 -1.13
N THR A 180 13.41 -6.59 -0.34
CA THR A 180 12.25 -5.84 -0.86
C THR A 180 12.68 -4.67 -1.74
N LEU A 181 13.68 -3.89 -1.31
CA LEU A 181 14.22 -2.77 -2.10
C LEU A 181 14.91 -3.21 -3.40
N ASN A 182 15.45 -4.43 -3.46
CA ASN A 182 16.01 -4.98 -4.70
C ASN A 182 14.92 -5.46 -5.68
N ILE A 183 13.72 -5.73 -5.19
CA ILE A 183 12.57 -6.11 -6.02
C ILE A 183 11.93 -4.87 -6.65
N PHE A 184 11.84 -3.76 -5.91
CA PHE A 184 11.34 -2.47 -6.40
C PHE A 184 12.23 -1.90 -7.51
#